data_46e1d932db9c05b331884cce35a0dee5
#
_entry.id   46e1d932db9c05b331884cce35a0dee5
#
_cell.length_a   1.000
_cell.length_b   1.000
_cell.length_c   1.000
_cell.angle_alpha   90.00
_cell.angle_beta   90.00
_cell.angle_gamma   90.00
#
_symmetry.space_group_name_H-M   'P 1'
#
loop_
_entity.id
_entity.type
_entity.pdbx_description
1 polymer ?
#
loop_
_entity_poly.entity_id
_entity_poly.type
_entity_poly.pdbx_seq_one_letter_code
_entity_poly.pdbx_strand_id
1 'polypeptide(L)'
;MSRQIFITGSTGYMGSRLIPLLVKRGHKITALVRLGSEAKLSGAASCVIGEALQMDSYTERVRGAETFVHLIGVPHPSPAKAAQFRAVDLVSVQVAVRAASEAGIRHFVYLSVAQPAPMMKAYVATRSECEGIIRASNIPATFVRPW
;
A
#
# COMPACT_ATOMS: atom_id res chain seq x y z
N MET A 1 -6.97 1.45 21.25
CA MET A 1 -7.96 2.17 20.43
C MET A 1 -8.10 1.46 19.09
N SER A 2 -9.31 1.10 18.70
CA SER A 2 -9.59 0.46 17.41
C SER A 2 -9.55 1.50 16.27
N ARG A 3 -8.99 1.11 15.11
CA ARG A 3 -8.99 1.92 13.89
C ARG A 3 -9.57 1.14 12.73
N GLN A 4 -10.17 1.85 11.81
CA GLN A 4 -10.57 1.32 10.50
C GLN A 4 -9.40 1.50 9.53
N ILE A 5 -8.85 0.40 9.03
CA ILE A 5 -7.64 0.41 8.21
C ILE A 5 -7.92 -0.23 6.85
N PHE A 6 -7.61 0.48 5.77
CA PHE A 6 -7.63 -0.06 4.41
C PHE A 6 -6.21 -0.45 4.00
N ILE A 7 -6.03 -1.65 3.45
CA ILE A 7 -4.70 -2.18 3.10
C ILE A 7 -4.66 -2.63 1.65
N THR A 8 -3.66 -2.15 0.90
CA THR A 8 -3.27 -2.68 -0.40
C THR A 8 -2.03 -3.56 -0.26
N GLY A 9 -1.84 -4.54 -1.14
CA GLY A 9 -0.76 -5.54 -0.99
C GLY A 9 -1.03 -6.55 0.13
N SER A 10 -2.29 -6.76 0.44
CA SER A 10 -2.77 -7.54 1.58
C SER A 10 -2.37 -9.02 1.55
N THR A 11 -2.26 -9.62 0.37
CA THR A 11 -1.93 -11.04 0.17
C THR A 11 -0.43 -11.30 -0.05
N GLY A 12 0.38 -10.25 -0.09
CA GLY A 12 1.83 -10.35 -0.24
C GLY A 12 2.53 -10.75 1.06
N TYR A 13 3.87 -10.79 0.99
CA TYR A 13 4.71 -11.19 2.13
C TYR A 13 4.45 -10.36 3.38
N MET A 14 4.43 -9.05 3.25
CA MET A 14 4.21 -8.14 4.40
C MET A 14 2.74 -8.15 4.82
N GLY A 15 1.81 -8.05 3.87
CA GLY A 15 0.38 -7.99 4.17
C GLY A 15 -0.13 -9.22 4.91
N SER A 16 0.27 -10.41 4.47
CA SER A 16 -0.13 -11.66 5.09
C SER A 16 0.34 -11.82 6.55
N ARG A 17 1.41 -11.11 6.92
CA ARG A 17 1.95 -11.10 8.29
C ARG A 17 1.42 -9.95 9.13
N LEU A 18 1.22 -8.79 8.52
CA LEU A 18 0.76 -7.60 9.22
C LEU A 18 -0.71 -7.69 9.62
N ILE A 19 -1.58 -8.18 8.73
CA ILE A 19 -3.03 -8.22 8.96
C ILE A 19 -3.40 -8.96 10.24
N PRO A 20 -2.90 -10.19 10.51
CA PRO A 20 -3.24 -10.89 11.74
C PRO A 20 -2.82 -10.11 13.00
N LEU A 21 -1.69 -9.42 12.95
CA LEU A 21 -1.21 -8.62 14.09
C LEU A 21 -2.10 -7.41 14.35
N LEU A 22 -2.58 -6.74 13.29
CA LEU A 22 -3.49 -5.61 13.43
C LEU A 22 -4.86 -6.05 13.94
N VAL A 23 -5.38 -7.15 13.44
CA VAL A 23 -6.65 -7.74 13.90
C VAL A 23 -6.55 -8.14 15.37
N LYS A 24 -5.44 -8.77 15.79
CA LYS A 24 -5.19 -9.13 17.19
C LYS A 24 -5.17 -7.90 18.12
N ARG A 25 -4.77 -6.74 17.60
CA ARG A 25 -4.80 -5.47 18.34
C ARG A 25 -6.17 -4.77 18.32
N GLY A 26 -7.18 -5.41 17.75
CA GLY A 26 -8.55 -4.90 17.73
C GLY A 26 -8.84 -3.91 16.60
N HIS A 27 -7.96 -3.80 15.59
CA HIS A 27 -8.24 -2.97 14.42
C HIS A 27 -9.18 -3.68 13.44
N LYS A 28 -10.01 -2.91 12.74
CA LYS A 28 -10.88 -3.41 11.68
C LYS A 28 -10.19 -3.22 10.34
N ILE A 29 -9.95 -4.32 9.64
CA ILE A 29 -9.18 -4.33 8.40
C ILE A 29 -10.10 -4.56 7.20
N THR A 30 -9.95 -3.69 6.21
CA THR A 30 -10.48 -3.88 4.85
C THR A 30 -9.30 -4.08 3.91
N ALA A 31 -9.23 -5.22 3.27
CA ALA A 31 -8.09 -5.63 2.45
C ALA A 31 -8.45 -5.66 0.97
N LEU A 32 -7.69 -4.94 0.14
CA LEU A 32 -7.79 -5.03 -1.31
C LEU A 32 -7.13 -6.34 -1.78
N VAL A 33 -7.87 -7.12 -2.52
CA VAL A 33 -7.43 -8.43 -3.03
C VAL A 33 -7.74 -8.53 -4.52
N ARG A 34 -6.78 -9.01 -5.31
CA ARG A 34 -7.04 -9.31 -6.73
C ARG A 34 -7.97 -10.51 -6.85
N LEU A 35 -8.84 -10.47 -7.86
CA LEU A 35 -9.72 -11.60 -8.18
C LEU A 35 -8.90 -12.90 -8.30
N GLY A 36 -9.35 -13.94 -7.63
CA GLY A 36 -8.68 -15.23 -7.58
C GLY A 36 -7.59 -15.38 -6.51
N SER A 37 -7.31 -14.31 -5.75
CA SER A 37 -6.32 -14.36 -4.65
C SER A 37 -6.97 -14.35 -3.26
N GLU A 38 -8.27 -14.50 -3.16
CA GLU A 38 -9.04 -14.39 -1.92
C GLU A 38 -8.59 -15.40 -0.87
N ALA A 39 -8.27 -16.62 -1.30
CA ALA A 39 -7.80 -17.68 -0.41
C ALA A 39 -6.45 -17.37 0.27
N LYS A 40 -5.70 -16.42 -0.27
CA LYS A 40 -4.41 -15.96 0.31
C LYS A 40 -4.59 -14.90 1.39
N LEU A 41 -5.79 -14.35 1.54
CA LEU A 41 -6.06 -13.38 2.59
C LEU A 41 -6.12 -14.09 3.93
N SER A 42 -5.35 -13.60 4.89
CA SER A 42 -5.31 -14.19 6.23
C SER A 42 -6.35 -13.55 7.16
N GLY A 43 -7.00 -14.39 7.96
CA GLY A 43 -7.72 -13.98 9.14
C GLY A 43 -9.05 -13.27 8.89
N ALA A 44 -9.43 -12.44 9.86
CA ALA A 44 -10.74 -11.80 9.95
C ALA A 44 -10.81 -10.42 9.27
N ALA A 45 -10.05 -10.21 8.18
CA ALA A 45 -10.16 -8.99 7.40
C ALA A 45 -11.33 -9.07 6.42
N SER A 46 -12.01 -7.93 6.22
CA SER A 46 -13.00 -7.80 5.15
C SER A 46 -12.28 -7.74 3.80
N CYS A 47 -12.75 -8.54 2.84
CA CYS A 47 -12.17 -8.63 1.50
C CYS A 47 -12.88 -7.68 0.53
N VAL A 48 -12.10 -6.90 -0.21
CA VAL A 48 -12.54 -6.09 -1.35
C VAL A 48 -11.83 -6.57 -2.60
N ILE A 49 -12.56 -7.03 -3.58
CA ILE A 49 -11.99 -7.43 -4.86
C ILE A 49 -11.75 -6.18 -5.72
N GLY A 50 -10.52 -6.01 -6.20
CA GLY A 50 -10.14 -4.89 -7.06
C GLY A 50 -8.67 -4.94 -7.46
N GLU A 51 -8.30 -3.98 -8.29
CA GLU A 51 -6.94 -3.84 -8.84
C GLU A 51 -6.28 -2.57 -8.33
N ALA A 52 -5.08 -2.71 -7.74
CA ALA A 52 -4.35 -1.59 -7.14
C ALA A 52 -3.94 -0.50 -8.15
N LEU A 53 -3.90 -0.83 -9.44
CA LEU A 53 -3.58 0.11 -10.52
C LEU A 53 -4.81 0.78 -11.11
N GLN A 54 -6.01 0.43 -10.65
CA GLN A 54 -7.28 0.93 -11.18
C GLN A 54 -8.12 1.53 -10.05
N MET A 55 -8.12 2.87 -9.99
CA MET A 55 -8.77 3.62 -8.91
C MET A 55 -10.26 3.26 -8.75
N ASP A 56 -10.99 3.18 -9.85
CA ASP A 56 -12.44 2.93 -9.83
C ASP A 56 -12.80 1.54 -9.28
N SER A 57 -11.83 0.62 -9.26
CA SER A 57 -12.07 -0.73 -8.75
C SER A 57 -12.22 -0.79 -7.23
N TYR A 58 -11.75 0.23 -6.48
CA TYR A 58 -11.78 0.16 -5.02
C TYR A 58 -12.00 1.48 -4.26
N THR A 59 -11.97 2.64 -4.93
CA THR A 59 -12.02 3.95 -4.25
C THR A 59 -13.20 4.09 -3.31
N GLU A 60 -14.40 3.69 -3.72
CA GLU A 60 -15.59 3.77 -2.88
C GLU A 60 -15.46 2.90 -1.61
N ARG A 61 -14.65 1.85 -1.66
CA ARG A 61 -14.46 0.91 -0.55
C ARG A 61 -13.43 1.41 0.47
N VAL A 62 -12.69 2.47 0.13
CA VAL A 62 -11.76 3.14 1.07
C VAL A 62 -12.52 4.03 2.06
N ARG A 63 -13.71 4.49 1.67
CA ARG A 63 -14.52 5.37 2.52
C ARG A 63 -14.82 4.74 3.88
N GLY A 64 -14.70 5.54 4.92
CA GLY A 64 -14.86 5.09 6.29
C GLY A 64 -13.58 4.57 6.95
N ALA A 65 -12.52 4.32 6.19
CA ALA A 65 -11.22 4.04 6.77
C ALA A 65 -10.57 5.33 7.30
N GLU A 66 -9.80 5.19 8.36
CA GLU A 66 -9.02 6.28 8.96
C GLU A 66 -7.58 6.25 8.49
N THR A 67 -7.05 5.06 8.28
CA THR A 67 -5.66 4.81 7.87
C THR A 67 -5.63 4.00 6.59
N PHE A 68 -4.77 4.40 5.66
CA PHE A 68 -4.47 3.65 4.45
C PHE A 68 -3.05 3.10 4.55
N VAL A 69 -2.88 1.79 4.46
CA VAL A 69 -1.58 1.12 4.46
C VAL A 69 -1.29 0.59 3.07
N HIS A 70 -0.23 1.09 2.45
CA HIS A 70 0.15 0.74 1.08
C HIS A 70 1.40 -0.12 1.06
N LEU A 71 1.23 -1.39 0.67
CA LEU A 71 2.28 -2.41 0.67
C LEU A 71 2.57 -2.96 -0.74
N ILE A 72 2.01 -2.35 -1.78
CA ILE A 72 2.22 -2.78 -3.17
C ILE A 72 3.67 -2.50 -3.59
N GLY A 73 4.25 -3.45 -4.28
CA GLY A 73 5.55 -3.31 -4.90
C GLY A 73 5.89 -4.53 -5.74
N VAL A 74 6.83 -4.37 -6.67
CA VAL A 74 7.35 -5.47 -7.47
C VAL A 74 8.10 -6.44 -6.54
N PRO A 75 7.74 -7.72 -6.53
CA PRO A 75 8.43 -8.71 -5.71
C PRO A 75 9.85 -8.95 -6.22
N HIS A 76 10.76 -9.25 -5.29
CA HIS A 76 12.17 -9.53 -5.59
C HIS A 76 12.80 -8.48 -6.51
N PRO A 77 12.92 -7.21 -6.04
CA PRO A 77 13.44 -6.14 -6.88
C PRO A 77 14.86 -6.44 -7.38
N SER A 78 15.11 -6.11 -8.63
CA SER A 78 16.42 -6.24 -9.28
C SER A 78 16.62 -5.11 -10.28
N PRO A 79 17.86 -4.80 -10.70
CA PRO A 79 18.13 -3.73 -11.68
C PRO A 79 17.37 -3.92 -13.00
N ALA A 80 17.13 -5.16 -13.42
CA ALA A 80 16.39 -5.48 -14.65
C ALA A 80 14.91 -5.10 -14.61
N LYS A 81 14.36 -4.82 -13.43
CA LYS A 81 12.94 -4.50 -13.22
C LYS A 81 12.62 -3.01 -13.20
N ALA A 82 13.53 -2.15 -13.64
CA ALA A 82 13.36 -0.70 -13.59
C ALA A 82 12.03 -0.21 -14.20
N ALA A 83 11.64 -0.74 -15.35
CA ALA A 83 10.36 -0.40 -15.99
C ALA A 83 9.17 -0.85 -15.18
N GLN A 84 9.24 -2.00 -14.48
CA GLN A 84 8.19 -2.52 -13.62
C GLN A 84 8.02 -1.65 -12.37
N PHE A 85 9.08 -1.09 -11.81
CA PHE A 85 8.97 -0.17 -10.67
C PHE A 85 8.13 1.04 -11.02
N ARG A 86 8.28 1.58 -12.22
CA ARG A 86 7.44 2.70 -12.68
C ARG A 86 6.01 2.26 -12.99
N ALA A 87 5.84 1.13 -13.65
CA ALA A 87 4.52 0.64 -14.05
C ALA A 87 3.65 0.16 -12.87
N VAL A 88 4.27 -0.36 -11.82
CA VAL A 88 3.56 -0.93 -10.66
C VAL A 88 3.73 -0.07 -9.42
N ASP A 89 4.97 0.13 -8.94
CA ASP A 89 5.19 0.84 -7.66
C ASP A 89 4.71 2.29 -7.74
N LEU A 90 5.12 3.03 -8.78
CA LEU A 90 4.75 4.42 -8.94
C LEU A 90 3.24 4.58 -9.21
N VAL A 91 2.70 3.85 -10.18
CA VAL A 91 1.28 3.96 -10.57
C VAL A 91 0.37 3.57 -9.41
N SER A 92 0.69 2.50 -8.67
CA SER A 92 -0.12 2.09 -7.52
C SER A 92 -0.16 3.15 -6.42
N VAL A 93 0.95 3.87 -6.20
CA VAL A 93 0.98 4.98 -5.22
C VAL A 93 0.15 6.17 -5.72
N GLN A 94 0.25 6.53 -7.00
CA GLN A 94 -0.56 7.60 -7.58
C GLN A 94 -2.06 7.32 -7.40
N VAL A 95 -2.48 6.09 -7.69
CA VAL A 95 -3.86 5.65 -7.53
C VAL A 95 -4.27 5.65 -6.04
N ALA A 96 -3.42 5.08 -5.17
CA ALA A 96 -3.71 4.99 -3.74
C ALA A 96 -3.85 6.37 -3.08
N VAL A 97 -2.97 7.32 -3.42
CA VAL A 97 -3.03 8.69 -2.88
C VAL A 97 -4.31 9.41 -3.31
N ARG A 98 -4.71 9.28 -4.56
CA ARG A 98 -5.99 9.84 -5.03
C ARG A 98 -7.17 9.24 -4.28
N ALA A 99 -7.23 7.91 -4.18
CA ALA A 99 -8.29 7.21 -3.46
C ALA A 99 -8.34 7.63 -1.98
N ALA A 100 -7.18 7.74 -1.34
CA ALA A 100 -7.05 8.17 0.04
C ALA A 100 -7.52 9.62 0.24
N SER A 101 -7.15 10.52 -0.66
CA SER A 101 -7.57 11.92 -0.62
C SER A 101 -9.08 12.06 -0.78
N GLU A 102 -9.67 11.39 -1.75
CA GLU A 102 -11.12 11.40 -2.00
C GLU A 102 -11.92 10.79 -0.85
N ALA A 103 -11.35 9.79 -0.17
CA ALA A 103 -11.99 9.14 0.98
C ALA A 103 -11.80 9.89 2.31
N GLY A 104 -10.98 10.95 2.34
CA GLY A 104 -10.69 11.69 3.56
C GLY A 104 -9.82 10.93 4.56
N ILE A 105 -8.90 10.10 4.08
CA ILE A 105 -7.94 9.37 4.92
C ILE A 105 -7.12 10.36 5.75
N ARG A 106 -6.96 10.06 7.03
CA ARG A 106 -6.25 10.91 7.99
C ARG A 106 -4.81 10.49 8.25
N HIS A 107 -4.43 9.28 7.81
CA HIS A 107 -3.07 8.76 7.98
C HIS A 107 -2.74 7.77 6.88
N PHE A 108 -1.63 8.01 6.18
CA PHE A 108 -1.13 7.14 5.12
C PHE A 108 0.17 6.46 5.57
N VAL A 109 0.24 5.15 5.52
CA VAL A 109 1.44 4.38 5.84
C VAL A 109 2.00 3.79 4.55
N TYR A 110 3.22 4.11 4.24
CA TYR A 110 3.91 3.66 3.03
C TYR A 110 5.14 2.81 3.36
N LEU A 111 5.20 1.62 2.78
CA LEU A 111 6.38 0.78 2.85
C LEU A 111 7.36 1.22 1.76
N SER A 112 8.33 2.02 2.13
CA SER A 112 9.38 2.56 1.26
C SER A 112 10.65 1.71 1.34
N VAL A 113 11.80 2.33 1.22
CA VAL A 113 13.12 1.69 1.29
C VAL A 113 14.12 2.66 1.91
N ALA A 114 15.16 2.12 2.55
CA ALA A 114 16.25 2.92 3.10
C ALA A 114 16.93 3.75 2.00
N GLN A 115 17.27 5.00 2.34
CA GLN A 115 17.86 5.98 1.42
C GLN A 115 18.94 6.78 2.14
N PRO A 116 20.04 7.13 1.46
CA PRO A 116 20.46 6.69 0.14
C PRO A 116 20.95 5.24 0.12
N ALA A 117 20.90 4.59 -1.06
CA ALA A 117 21.47 3.26 -1.23
C ALA A 117 22.36 3.26 -2.49
N PRO A 118 23.58 2.71 -2.41
CA PRO A 118 24.52 2.71 -3.55
C PRO A 118 24.08 1.72 -4.65
N MET A 119 23.28 0.73 -4.27
CA MET A 119 22.75 -0.28 -5.19
C MET A 119 21.27 -0.05 -5.46
N MET A 120 20.74 -0.66 -6.53
CA MET A 120 19.32 -0.59 -6.86
C MET A 120 18.80 0.84 -7.08
N LYS A 121 19.57 1.66 -7.80
CA LYS A 121 19.27 3.10 -7.97
C LYS A 121 17.87 3.37 -8.52
N ALA A 122 17.42 2.60 -9.52
CA ALA A 122 16.08 2.77 -10.09
C ALA A 122 14.97 2.47 -9.10
N TYR A 123 15.13 1.45 -8.26
CA TYR A 123 14.20 1.10 -7.21
C TYR A 123 14.11 2.20 -6.14
N VAL A 124 15.26 2.64 -5.65
CA VAL A 124 15.35 3.71 -4.64
C VAL A 124 14.78 5.01 -5.18
N ALA A 125 15.11 5.39 -6.43
CA ALA A 125 14.58 6.59 -7.06
C ALA A 125 13.06 6.55 -7.19
N THR A 126 12.49 5.44 -7.61
CA THR A 126 11.03 5.27 -7.72
C THR A 126 10.36 5.38 -6.35
N ARG A 127 10.91 4.74 -5.32
CA ARG A 127 10.38 4.82 -3.95
C ARG A 127 10.47 6.24 -3.39
N SER A 128 11.55 6.95 -3.67
CA SER A 128 11.73 8.37 -3.30
C SER A 128 10.68 9.26 -3.98
N GLU A 129 10.42 9.04 -5.26
CA GLU A 129 9.37 9.74 -6.01
C GLU A 129 7.99 9.46 -5.42
N CYS A 130 7.70 8.21 -5.05
CA CYS A 130 6.46 7.83 -4.37
C CYS A 130 6.30 8.58 -3.04
N GLU A 131 7.36 8.68 -2.24
CA GLU A 131 7.30 9.48 -1.00
C GLU A 131 6.98 10.95 -1.28
N GLY A 132 7.56 11.51 -2.34
CA GLY A 132 7.27 12.88 -2.78
C GLY A 132 5.80 13.10 -3.13
N ILE A 133 5.19 12.16 -3.85
CA ILE A 133 3.76 12.19 -4.19
C ILE A 133 2.90 12.14 -2.93
N ILE A 134 3.23 11.28 -1.99
CA ILE A 134 2.49 11.17 -0.72
C ILE A 134 2.59 12.46 0.08
N ARG A 135 3.79 13.05 0.18
CA ARG A 135 3.98 14.35 0.88
C ARG A 135 3.19 15.47 0.22
N ALA A 136 3.16 15.53 -1.10
CA ALA A 136 2.42 16.54 -1.85
C ALA A 136 0.90 16.44 -1.65
N SER A 137 0.38 15.31 -1.22
CA SER A 137 -1.04 15.13 -0.91
C SER A 137 -1.50 15.82 0.37
N ASN A 138 -0.58 16.22 1.22
CA ASN A 138 -0.81 16.76 2.56
C ASN A 138 -1.53 15.82 3.53
N ILE A 139 -1.68 14.54 3.19
CA ILE A 139 -2.15 13.52 4.14
C ILE A 139 -1.01 13.23 5.11
N PRO A 140 -1.22 13.30 6.43
CA PRO A 140 -0.21 12.88 7.40
C PRO A 140 0.29 11.47 7.10
N ALA A 141 1.59 11.27 6.97
CA ALA A 141 2.14 10.02 6.49
C ALA A 141 3.27 9.48 7.37
N THR A 142 3.38 8.17 7.41
CA THR A 142 4.51 7.43 7.99
C THR A 142 5.20 6.64 6.89
N PHE A 143 6.50 6.89 6.72
CA PHE A 143 7.34 6.14 5.77
C PHE A 143 8.15 5.09 6.53
N VAL A 144 7.89 3.83 6.23
CA VAL A 144 8.67 2.71 6.79
C VAL A 144 9.76 2.37 5.78
N ARG A 145 11.02 2.48 6.17
CA ARG A 145 12.19 2.35 5.29
C ARG A 145 13.08 1.20 5.76
N PRO A 146 12.72 -0.05 5.46
CA PRO A 146 13.59 -1.18 5.77
C PRO A 146 14.84 -1.17 4.86
N TRP A 147 15.90 -1.86 5.33
CA TRP A 147 17.11 -2.11 4.55
C TRP A 147 16.88 -3.17 3.48
#